data_3114e9958aeaf5c7b4827caf51a85c24
#
_entry.id   3114e9958aeaf5c7b4827caf51a85c24
#
_cell.length_a   1.000
_cell.length_b   1.000
_cell.length_c   1.000
_cell.angle_alpha   90.00
_cell.angle_beta   90.00
_cell.angle_gamma   90.00
#
_symmetry.space_group_name_H-M   'P 1'
#
loop_
_entity.id
_entity.type
_entity.pdbx_description
1 polymer ?
#
loop_
_entity_poly.entity_id
_entity_poly.type
_entity_poly.pdbx_seq_one_letter_code
_entity_poly.pdbx_strand_id
1 'polypeptide(L)'
;MIKTIENNLREFVYGGMDGAVTTFAVVTGAAGANLSVRVILILGFANVLADGFSMAVGSYLSEKSEQDLSVHKGNSTKEDHESPIRASVATFLSFILVGFIPLSVYTLDFIFKLGLSTNDALVYSVILTLVAFGLIGLLRARITKIPKSKAVMESLGLGLAAAVISFVVGNLLERVIA
;
A
#
# COMPACT_ATOMS: atom_id res chain seq x y z
N MET A 1 -7.76 -22.10 13.37
CA MET A 1 -7.05 -22.15 12.08
C MET A 1 -7.74 -21.30 10.99
N ILE A 2 -9.04 -21.44 10.71
CA ILE A 2 -9.76 -20.62 9.71
C ILE A 2 -9.77 -19.14 10.12
N LYS A 3 -10.11 -18.79 11.34
CA LYS A 3 -10.10 -17.42 11.87
C LYS A 3 -8.73 -16.75 11.75
N THR A 4 -7.66 -17.48 11.99
CA THR A 4 -6.28 -16.98 11.88
C THR A 4 -5.91 -16.65 10.42
N ILE A 5 -6.40 -17.45 9.46
CA ILE A 5 -6.19 -17.20 8.04
C ILE A 5 -7.00 -15.97 7.57
N GLU A 6 -8.25 -15.83 8.04
CA GLU A 6 -9.11 -14.68 7.72
C GLU A 6 -8.54 -13.37 8.28
N ASN A 7 -8.00 -13.38 9.49
CA ASN A 7 -7.37 -12.21 10.10
C ASN A 7 -6.09 -11.81 9.37
N ASN A 8 -5.17 -12.76 9.12
CA ASN A 8 -3.95 -12.47 8.36
C ASN A 8 -4.26 -11.95 6.94
N LEU A 9 -5.35 -12.42 6.34
CA LEU A 9 -5.78 -11.97 5.03
C LEU A 9 -6.35 -10.55 5.08
N ARG A 10 -7.04 -10.19 6.18
CA ARG A 10 -7.53 -8.83 6.43
C ARG A 10 -6.36 -7.86 6.55
N GLU A 11 -5.35 -8.18 7.38
CA GLU A 11 -4.15 -7.37 7.55
C GLU A 11 -3.36 -7.25 6.22
N PHE A 12 -3.28 -8.34 5.46
CA PHE A 12 -2.65 -8.32 4.14
C PHE A 12 -3.37 -7.38 3.17
N VAL A 13 -4.70 -7.43 3.10
CA VAL A 13 -5.47 -6.54 2.21
C VAL A 13 -5.34 -5.10 2.65
N TYR A 14 -5.42 -4.83 3.95
CA TYR A 14 -5.32 -3.48 4.50
C TYR A 14 -3.93 -2.88 4.25
N GLY A 15 -2.88 -3.55 4.71
CA GLY A 15 -1.51 -3.08 4.52
C GLY A 15 -1.10 -3.01 3.05
N GLY A 16 -1.47 -4.02 2.25
CA GLY A 16 -1.15 -4.05 0.83
C GLY A 16 -1.86 -2.96 0.03
N MET A 17 -3.15 -2.71 0.33
CA MET A 17 -3.90 -1.64 -0.34
C MET A 17 -3.30 -0.27 -0.05
N ASP A 18 -3.01 0.01 1.22
CA ASP A 18 -2.44 1.29 1.63
C ASP A 18 -1.02 1.47 1.09
N GLY A 19 -0.18 0.44 1.17
CA GLY A 19 1.17 0.46 0.57
C GLY A 19 1.15 0.76 -0.93
N ALA A 20 0.24 0.11 -1.68
CA ALA A 20 0.11 0.40 -3.11
C ALA A 20 -0.37 1.83 -3.37
N VAL A 21 -1.40 2.30 -2.66
CA VAL A 21 -1.98 3.65 -2.87
C VAL A 21 -0.97 4.74 -2.53
N THR A 22 -0.34 4.67 -1.36
CA THR A 22 0.59 5.71 -0.89
C THR A 22 1.85 5.76 -1.74
N THR A 23 2.45 4.62 -2.07
CA THR A 23 3.63 4.59 -2.93
C THR A 23 3.31 5.01 -4.36
N PHE A 24 2.15 4.61 -4.89
CA PHE A 24 1.70 5.04 -6.21
C PHE A 24 1.47 6.55 -6.26
N ALA A 25 0.93 7.14 -5.19
CA ALA A 25 0.78 8.58 -5.05
C ALA A 25 2.14 9.30 -5.04
N VAL A 26 3.14 8.77 -4.34
CA VAL A 26 4.51 9.32 -4.36
C VAL A 26 5.10 9.26 -5.76
N VAL A 27 5.00 8.12 -6.45
CA VAL A 27 5.52 7.94 -7.82
C VAL A 27 4.84 8.89 -8.81
N THR A 28 3.51 8.95 -8.79
CA THR A 28 2.75 9.80 -9.72
C THR A 28 2.91 11.29 -9.41
N GLY A 29 2.99 11.67 -8.14
CA GLY A 29 3.26 13.05 -7.72
C GLY A 29 4.65 13.53 -8.14
N ALA A 30 5.66 12.71 -7.91
CA ALA A 30 7.04 13.00 -8.32
C ALA A 30 7.18 13.05 -9.86
N ALA A 31 6.49 12.16 -10.59
CA ALA A 31 6.44 12.19 -12.04
C ALA A 31 5.69 13.44 -12.56
N GLY A 32 4.59 13.83 -11.91
CA GLY A 32 3.85 15.05 -12.22
C GLY A 32 4.68 16.33 -12.04
N ALA A 33 5.60 16.32 -11.08
CA ALA A 33 6.58 17.39 -10.84
C ALA A 33 7.87 17.26 -11.69
N ASN A 34 7.88 16.41 -12.71
CA ASN A 34 9.05 16.17 -13.58
C ASN A 34 10.34 15.80 -12.82
N LEU A 35 10.23 15.17 -11.64
CA LEU A 35 11.40 14.80 -10.86
C LEU A 35 12.14 13.62 -11.52
N SER A 36 13.47 13.58 -11.30
CA SER A 36 14.30 12.52 -11.87
C SER A 36 13.97 11.15 -11.26
N VAL A 37 14.20 10.07 -12.02
CA VAL A 37 14.04 8.68 -11.57
C VAL A 37 14.76 8.43 -10.23
N ARG A 38 15.95 9.02 -10.05
CA ARG A 38 16.70 8.90 -8.78
C ARG A 38 15.91 9.44 -7.59
N VAL A 39 15.26 10.60 -7.75
CA VAL A 39 14.44 11.22 -6.71
C VAL A 39 13.19 10.37 -6.44
N ILE A 40 12.53 9.87 -7.49
CA ILE A 40 11.39 8.95 -7.36
C ILE A 40 11.77 7.72 -6.54
N LEU A 41 12.92 7.10 -6.81
CA LEU A 41 13.39 5.93 -6.07
C LEU A 41 13.68 6.28 -4.60
N ILE A 42 14.41 7.36 -4.33
CA ILE A 42 14.75 7.76 -2.96
C ILE A 42 13.49 8.03 -2.14
N LEU A 43 12.58 8.85 -2.67
CA LEU A 43 11.33 9.20 -1.98
C LEU A 43 10.42 7.97 -1.84
N GLY A 44 10.30 7.15 -2.88
CA GLY A 44 9.47 5.97 -2.87
C GLY A 44 9.95 4.92 -1.85
N PHE A 45 11.24 4.60 -1.82
CA PHE A 45 11.78 3.67 -0.82
C PHE A 45 11.68 4.22 0.60
N ALA A 46 11.99 5.51 0.81
CA ALA A 46 11.83 6.15 2.12
C ALA A 46 10.38 6.08 2.60
N ASN A 47 9.42 6.37 1.71
CA ASN A 47 7.99 6.28 2.01
C ASN A 47 7.58 4.85 2.37
N VAL A 48 7.90 3.86 1.51
CA VAL A 48 7.54 2.45 1.76
C VAL A 48 8.03 1.96 3.12
N LEU A 49 9.25 2.29 3.50
CA LEU A 49 9.82 1.86 4.77
C LEU A 49 9.22 2.62 5.97
N ALA A 50 9.09 3.94 5.87
CA ALA A 50 8.59 4.77 6.96
C ALA A 50 7.10 4.53 7.23
N ASP A 51 6.27 4.55 6.17
CA ASP A 51 4.83 4.32 6.31
C ASP A 51 4.52 2.88 6.69
N GLY A 52 5.21 1.91 6.09
CA GLY A 52 5.07 0.51 6.47
C GLY A 52 5.38 0.29 7.95
N PHE A 53 6.46 0.90 8.47
CA PHE A 53 6.79 0.85 9.89
C PHE A 53 5.72 1.54 10.76
N SER A 54 5.26 2.73 10.36
CA SER A 54 4.20 3.45 11.07
C SER A 54 2.91 2.65 11.17
N MET A 55 2.48 2.03 10.05
CA MET A 55 1.31 1.16 10.02
C MET A 55 1.49 -0.09 10.91
N ALA A 56 2.66 -0.72 10.89
CA ALA A 56 2.94 -1.86 11.74
C ALA A 56 2.85 -1.51 13.22
N VAL A 57 3.39 -0.36 13.63
CA VAL A 57 3.27 0.14 14.99
C VAL A 57 1.81 0.45 15.35
N GLY A 58 1.07 1.09 14.45
CA GLY A 58 -0.36 1.35 14.62
C GLY A 58 -1.17 0.06 14.81
N SER A 59 -0.94 -0.94 13.95
CA SER A 59 -1.57 -2.26 14.06
C SER A 59 -1.24 -2.94 15.40
N TYR A 60 0.03 -2.92 15.82
CA TYR A 60 0.45 -3.47 17.10
C TYR A 60 -0.28 -2.82 18.29
N LEU A 61 -0.31 -1.48 18.32
CA LEU A 61 -0.94 -0.74 19.41
C LEU A 61 -2.45 -0.93 19.44
N SER A 62 -3.10 -0.99 18.28
CA SER A 62 -4.53 -1.23 18.16
C SER A 62 -4.92 -2.61 18.70
N GLU A 63 -4.27 -3.67 18.22
CA GLU A 63 -4.52 -5.04 18.68
C GLU A 63 -4.23 -5.22 20.18
N LYS A 64 -3.14 -4.63 20.67
CA LYS A 64 -2.80 -4.68 22.08
C LYS A 64 -3.84 -3.95 22.94
N SER A 65 -4.29 -2.77 22.49
CA SER A 65 -5.29 -2.00 23.23
C SER A 65 -6.65 -2.74 23.29
N GLU A 66 -7.07 -3.38 22.20
CA GLU A 66 -8.29 -4.18 22.15
C GLU A 66 -8.19 -5.40 23.08
N GLN A 67 -7.04 -6.08 23.08
CA GLN A 67 -6.75 -7.19 23.98
C GLN A 67 -6.80 -6.75 25.46
N ASP A 68 -6.12 -5.68 25.82
CA ASP A 68 -6.08 -5.18 27.20
C ASP A 68 -7.47 -4.72 27.67
N LEU A 69 -8.25 -4.07 26.79
CA LEU A 69 -9.61 -3.62 27.07
C LEU A 69 -10.57 -4.79 27.30
N SER A 70 -10.49 -5.85 26.49
CA SER A 70 -11.38 -7.01 26.62
C SER A 70 -11.07 -7.84 27.88
N VAL A 71 -9.80 -7.97 28.21
CA VAL A 71 -9.36 -8.60 29.47
C VAL A 71 -9.84 -7.78 30.67
N HIS A 72 -9.71 -6.45 30.64
CA HIS A 72 -10.18 -5.58 31.72
C HIS A 72 -11.69 -5.67 31.95
N LYS A 73 -12.48 -5.87 30.89
CA LYS A 73 -13.93 -6.07 30.96
C LYS A 73 -14.34 -7.48 31.39
N GLY A 74 -13.39 -8.41 31.59
CA GLY A 74 -13.64 -9.81 31.94
C GLY A 74 -14.30 -10.63 30.83
N ASN A 75 -14.29 -10.15 29.58
CA ASN A 75 -14.98 -10.78 28.46
C ASN A 75 -14.16 -11.87 27.77
N SER A 76 -12.84 -11.89 27.95
CA SER A 76 -11.92 -12.84 27.31
C SER A 76 -10.58 -12.91 28.03
N THR A 77 -9.80 -13.93 27.72
CA THR A 77 -8.40 -14.04 28.11
C THR A 77 -7.49 -13.49 27.00
N LYS A 78 -6.21 -13.23 27.32
CA LYS A 78 -5.23 -12.79 26.30
C LYS A 78 -5.02 -13.81 25.18
N GLU A 79 -5.26 -15.09 25.46
CA GLU A 79 -5.10 -16.19 24.51
C GLU A 79 -6.23 -16.26 23.47
N ASP A 80 -7.36 -15.60 23.74
CA ASP A 80 -8.50 -15.54 22.82
C ASP A 80 -8.30 -14.52 21.68
N HIS A 81 -7.27 -13.65 21.80
CA HIS A 81 -6.95 -12.61 20.84
C HIS A 81 -5.80 -12.98 19.92
N GLU A 82 -5.77 -12.36 18.76
CA GLU A 82 -4.61 -12.46 17.86
C GLU A 82 -3.37 -11.82 18.51
N SER A 83 -2.19 -12.37 18.19
CA SER A 83 -0.94 -11.80 18.68
C SER A 83 -0.70 -10.42 18.03
N PRO A 84 -0.59 -9.33 18.80
CA PRO A 84 -0.33 -7.99 18.25
C PRO A 84 0.93 -7.92 17.37
N ILE A 85 1.96 -8.72 17.73
CA ILE A 85 3.20 -8.81 16.94
C ILE A 85 2.91 -9.46 15.57
N ARG A 86 2.09 -10.52 15.54
CA ARG A 86 1.77 -11.19 14.26
C ARG A 86 0.99 -10.28 13.33
N ALA A 87 -0.01 -9.58 13.83
CA ALA A 87 -0.78 -8.61 13.06
C ALA A 87 0.12 -7.50 12.51
N SER A 88 0.97 -6.92 13.34
CA SER A 88 1.89 -5.85 12.92
C SER A 88 2.91 -6.31 11.87
N VAL A 89 3.48 -7.50 12.02
CA VAL A 89 4.42 -8.05 11.02
C VAL A 89 3.70 -8.35 9.70
N ALA A 90 2.48 -8.90 9.75
CA ALA A 90 1.69 -9.14 8.55
C ALA A 90 1.37 -7.84 7.82
N THR A 91 0.97 -6.79 8.54
CA THR A 91 0.71 -5.45 8.00
C THR A 91 1.97 -4.87 7.37
N PHE A 92 3.11 -4.92 8.07
CA PHE A 92 4.39 -4.41 7.55
C PHE A 92 4.82 -5.10 6.25
N LEU A 93 4.82 -6.43 6.25
CA LEU A 93 5.25 -7.20 5.09
C LEU A 93 4.33 -7.00 3.90
N SER A 94 3.02 -6.97 4.12
CA SER A 94 2.05 -6.73 3.05
C SER A 94 2.20 -5.33 2.45
N PHE A 95 2.39 -4.32 3.31
CA PHE A 95 2.63 -2.94 2.89
C PHE A 95 3.88 -2.84 2.00
N ILE A 96 5.01 -3.41 2.46
CA ILE A 96 6.26 -3.39 1.68
C ILE A 96 6.11 -4.15 0.37
N LEU A 97 5.58 -5.39 0.41
CA LEU A 97 5.50 -6.25 -0.77
C LEU A 97 4.63 -5.64 -1.87
N VAL A 98 3.47 -5.10 -1.49
CA VAL A 98 2.55 -4.52 -2.47
C VAL A 98 2.91 -3.07 -2.79
N GLY A 99 3.37 -2.30 -1.80
CA GLY A 99 3.84 -0.93 -1.98
C GLY A 99 5.11 -0.82 -2.83
N PHE A 100 5.90 -1.88 -2.93
CA PHE A 100 7.04 -1.94 -3.86
C PHE A 100 6.61 -2.04 -5.34
N ILE A 101 5.39 -2.50 -5.63
CA ILE A 101 4.94 -2.70 -7.03
C ILE A 101 5.04 -1.43 -7.88
N PRO A 102 4.55 -0.25 -7.45
CA PRO A 102 4.71 0.98 -8.22
C PRO A 102 6.17 1.37 -8.49
N LEU A 103 7.09 1.04 -7.58
CA LEU A 103 8.52 1.34 -7.68
C LEU A 103 9.30 0.31 -8.49
N SER A 104 8.75 -0.88 -8.68
CA SER A 104 9.47 -2.01 -9.28
C SER A 104 9.99 -1.69 -10.67
N VAL A 105 9.21 -0.99 -11.50
CA VAL A 105 9.61 -0.61 -12.88
C VAL A 105 10.81 0.31 -12.85
N TYR A 106 10.79 1.35 -12.02
CA TYR A 106 11.89 2.30 -11.87
C TYR A 106 13.14 1.62 -11.29
N THR A 107 12.95 0.68 -10.36
CA THR A 107 14.03 -0.09 -9.76
C THR A 107 14.69 -1.00 -10.78
N LEU A 108 13.89 -1.71 -11.59
CA LEU A 108 14.39 -2.57 -12.65
C LEU A 108 15.13 -1.78 -13.73
N ASP A 109 14.58 -0.64 -14.17
CA ASP A 109 15.25 0.24 -15.12
C ASP A 109 16.61 0.71 -14.58
N PHE A 110 16.66 1.12 -13.31
CA PHE A 110 17.89 1.58 -12.68
C PHE A 110 18.96 0.48 -12.58
N ILE A 111 18.56 -0.75 -12.19
CA ILE A 111 19.50 -1.88 -12.00
C ILE A 111 19.98 -2.42 -13.35
N PHE A 112 19.08 -2.65 -14.28
CA PHE A 112 19.39 -3.30 -15.56
C PHE A 112 19.71 -2.33 -16.69
N LYS A 113 19.65 -1.01 -16.42
CA LYS A 113 19.91 0.06 -17.40
C LYS A 113 19.11 -0.12 -18.70
N LEU A 114 17.81 -0.39 -18.54
CA LEU A 114 16.91 -0.63 -19.68
C LEU A 114 16.75 0.59 -20.58
N GLY A 115 17.07 1.78 -20.06
CA GLY A 115 17.02 3.02 -20.81
C GLY A 115 15.59 3.52 -21.06
N LEU A 116 14.67 3.21 -20.17
CA LEU A 116 13.29 3.70 -20.25
C LEU A 116 13.25 5.22 -20.07
N SER A 117 12.42 5.89 -20.86
CA SER A 117 12.09 7.28 -20.55
C SER A 117 11.28 7.34 -19.25
N THR A 118 11.31 8.47 -18.54
CA THR A 118 10.50 8.65 -17.32
C THR A 118 9.02 8.42 -17.58
N ASN A 119 8.54 8.81 -18.76
CA ASN A 119 7.15 8.62 -19.17
C ASN A 119 6.82 7.14 -19.41
N ASP A 120 7.71 6.37 -20.07
CA ASP A 120 7.49 4.94 -20.29
C ASP A 120 7.49 4.17 -18.95
N ALA A 121 8.44 4.50 -18.07
CA ALA A 121 8.49 3.93 -16.73
C ALA A 121 7.22 4.24 -15.92
N LEU A 122 6.67 5.47 -16.04
CA LEU A 122 5.40 5.83 -15.42
C LEU A 122 4.25 4.99 -15.97
N VAL A 123 4.13 4.85 -17.29
CA VAL A 123 3.06 4.06 -17.92
C VAL A 123 3.10 2.61 -17.46
N TYR A 124 4.26 1.97 -17.47
CA TYR A 124 4.41 0.59 -16.99
C TYR A 124 4.11 0.48 -15.48
N SER A 125 4.56 1.44 -14.67
CA SER A 125 4.24 1.48 -13.24
C SER A 125 2.74 1.61 -12.99
N VAL A 126 2.04 2.47 -13.74
CA VAL A 126 0.58 2.61 -13.69
C VAL A 126 -0.11 1.28 -14.01
N ILE A 127 0.25 0.64 -15.14
CA ILE A 127 -0.37 -0.63 -15.55
C ILE A 127 -0.18 -1.69 -14.47
N LEU A 128 1.05 -1.86 -13.98
CA LEU A 128 1.37 -2.87 -12.98
C LEU A 128 0.64 -2.62 -11.66
N THR A 129 0.53 -1.36 -11.25
CA THR A 129 -0.19 -0.97 -10.03
C THR A 129 -1.69 -1.19 -10.17
N LEU A 130 -2.29 -0.90 -11.35
CA LEU A 130 -3.71 -1.20 -11.59
C LEU A 130 -4.00 -2.70 -11.53
N VAL A 131 -3.09 -3.53 -12.04
CA VAL A 131 -3.21 -4.99 -11.88
C VAL A 131 -3.16 -5.38 -10.41
N ALA A 132 -2.25 -4.80 -9.63
CA ALA A 132 -2.18 -5.04 -8.18
C ALA A 132 -3.46 -4.63 -7.45
N PHE A 133 -4.03 -3.45 -7.74
CA PHE A 133 -5.33 -3.03 -7.20
C PHE A 133 -6.46 -4.00 -7.57
N GLY A 134 -6.47 -4.49 -8.80
CA GLY A 134 -7.43 -5.50 -9.23
C GLY A 134 -7.33 -6.80 -8.42
N LEU A 135 -6.10 -7.29 -8.20
CA LEU A 135 -5.85 -8.49 -7.40
C LEU A 135 -6.23 -8.30 -5.93
N ILE A 136 -5.88 -7.16 -5.33
CA ILE A 136 -6.28 -6.83 -3.95
C ILE A 136 -7.80 -6.71 -3.85
N GLY A 137 -8.46 -6.08 -4.83
CA GLY A 137 -9.91 -5.99 -4.89
C GLY A 137 -10.58 -7.37 -4.96
N LEU A 138 -10.03 -8.31 -5.73
CA LEU A 138 -10.50 -9.70 -5.78
C LEU A 138 -10.30 -10.42 -4.44
N LEU A 139 -9.16 -10.19 -3.79
CA LEU A 139 -8.86 -10.76 -2.48
C LEU A 139 -9.81 -10.22 -1.42
N ARG A 140 -10.04 -8.91 -1.41
CA ARG A 140 -11.02 -8.23 -0.55
C ARG A 140 -12.43 -8.80 -0.74
N ALA A 141 -12.86 -9.03 -2.00
CA ALA A 141 -14.17 -9.61 -2.29
C ALA A 141 -14.37 -10.99 -1.67
N ARG A 142 -13.30 -11.80 -1.58
CA ARG A 142 -13.35 -13.13 -0.93
C ARG A 142 -13.57 -13.02 0.57
N ILE A 143 -12.95 -12.03 1.23
CA ILE A 143 -13.04 -11.83 2.67
C ILE A 143 -14.40 -11.24 3.04
N THR A 144 -14.80 -10.17 2.35
CA THR A 144 -16.00 -9.39 2.68
C THR A 144 -17.28 -9.97 2.08
N LYS A 145 -17.17 -11.01 1.22
CA LYS A 145 -18.30 -11.65 0.52
C LYS A 145 -19.13 -10.70 -0.34
N ILE A 146 -18.56 -9.55 -0.73
CA ILE A 146 -19.20 -8.61 -1.66
C ILE A 146 -18.98 -9.04 -3.12
N PRO A 147 -19.77 -8.56 -4.09
CA PRO A 147 -19.57 -8.84 -5.51
C PRO A 147 -18.15 -8.45 -5.96
N LYS A 148 -17.48 -9.36 -6.69
CA LYS A 148 -16.10 -9.17 -7.14
C LYS A 148 -15.92 -7.89 -7.97
N SER A 149 -16.86 -7.61 -8.88
CA SER A 149 -16.86 -6.41 -9.70
C SER A 149 -16.87 -5.14 -8.86
N LYS A 150 -17.71 -5.09 -7.81
CA LYS A 150 -17.81 -3.95 -6.90
C LYS A 150 -16.49 -3.74 -6.16
N ALA A 151 -15.92 -4.79 -5.56
CA ALA A 151 -14.66 -4.69 -4.82
C ALA A 151 -13.49 -4.23 -5.71
N VAL A 152 -13.40 -4.78 -6.93
CA VAL A 152 -12.36 -4.40 -7.90
C VAL A 152 -12.53 -2.96 -8.34
N MET A 153 -13.75 -2.53 -8.68
CA MET A 153 -14.01 -1.15 -9.10
C MET A 153 -13.71 -0.13 -7.99
N GLU A 154 -14.06 -0.44 -6.75
CA GLU A 154 -13.74 0.40 -5.59
C GLU A 154 -12.21 0.53 -5.41
N SER A 155 -11.47 -0.59 -5.45
CA SER A 155 -10.01 -0.58 -5.30
C SER A 155 -9.32 0.19 -6.43
N LEU A 156 -9.74 -0.03 -7.68
CA LEU A 156 -9.22 0.70 -8.84
C LEU A 156 -9.58 2.20 -8.76
N GLY A 157 -10.82 2.52 -8.38
CA GLY A 157 -11.27 3.90 -8.27
C GLY A 157 -10.49 4.70 -7.23
N LEU A 158 -10.24 4.11 -6.05
CA LEU A 158 -9.44 4.73 -5.00
C LEU A 158 -7.99 4.95 -5.45
N GLY A 159 -7.37 3.93 -6.05
CA GLY A 159 -6.00 4.03 -6.53
C GLY A 159 -5.84 5.07 -7.65
N LEU A 160 -6.75 5.09 -8.62
CA LEU A 160 -6.76 6.10 -9.69
C LEU A 160 -7.00 7.52 -9.16
N ALA A 161 -7.93 7.69 -8.21
CA ALA A 161 -8.17 8.99 -7.59
C ALA A 161 -6.91 9.52 -6.88
N ALA A 162 -6.25 8.68 -6.09
CA ALA A 162 -4.99 9.04 -5.42
C ALA A 162 -3.91 9.43 -6.43
N ALA A 163 -3.75 8.66 -7.51
CA ALA A 163 -2.77 8.95 -8.54
C ALA A 163 -3.03 10.27 -9.27
N VAL A 164 -4.29 10.52 -9.67
CA VAL A 164 -4.66 11.77 -10.35
C VAL A 164 -4.46 12.97 -9.44
N ILE A 165 -4.91 12.90 -8.20
CA ILE A 165 -4.73 13.98 -7.21
C ILE A 165 -3.24 14.27 -7.03
N SER A 166 -2.43 13.24 -6.80
CA SER A 166 -1.00 13.37 -6.55
C SER A 166 -0.25 13.92 -7.78
N PHE A 167 -0.57 13.43 -8.98
CA PHE A 167 0.01 13.93 -10.22
C PHE A 167 -0.31 15.41 -10.46
N VAL A 168 -1.57 15.79 -10.26
CA VAL A 168 -2.00 17.20 -10.43
C VAL A 168 -1.32 18.10 -9.41
N VAL A 169 -1.25 17.68 -8.15
CA VAL A 169 -0.55 18.43 -7.10
C VAL A 169 0.92 18.57 -7.43
N GLY A 170 1.60 17.50 -7.85
CA GLY A 170 3.00 17.54 -8.26
C GLY A 170 3.24 18.55 -9.42
N ASN A 171 2.41 18.49 -10.45
CA ASN A 171 2.51 19.40 -11.61
C ASN A 171 2.23 20.87 -11.24
N LEU A 172 1.26 21.11 -10.35
CA LEU A 172 0.96 22.45 -9.88
C LEU A 172 2.09 23.03 -9.04
N LEU A 173 2.62 22.24 -8.10
CA LEU A 173 3.70 22.68 -7.23
C LEU A 173 4.99 22.92 -8.01
N GLU A 174 5.32 22.11 -8.99
CA GLU A 174 6.47 22.33 -9.88
C GLU A 174 6.39 23.68 -10.54
N ARG A 175 5.22 24.07 -11.09
CA ARG A 175 5.02 25.38 -11.74
C ARG A 175 5.08 26.57 -10.80
N VAL A 176 4.80 26.36 -9.49
CA VAL A 176 4.79 27.46 -8.50
C VAL A 176 6.17 27.63 -7.86
N ILE A 177 6.94 26.53 -7.73
CA ILE A 177 8.23 26.51 -7.01
C ILE A 177 9.41 26.68 -7.98
N ALA A 178 9.26 26.23 -9.24
CA ALA A 178 10.28 26.39 -10.28
C ALA A 178 10.23 27.80 -10.90
#